data_6959894da50338e95aecd5e2f9bc047e
#
_entry.id   6959894da50338e95aecd5e2f9bc047e
#
_cell.length_a   1.000
_cell.length_b   1.000
_cell.length_c   1.000
_cell.angle_alpha   90.00
_cell.angle_beta   90.00
_cell.angle_gamma   90.00
#
_symmetry.space_group_name_H-M   'P 1'
#
loop_
_entity.id
_entity.type
_entity.pdbx_description
1 polymer ?
#
loop_
_entity_poly.entity_id
_entity_poly.type
_entity_poly.pdbx_seq_one_letter_code
_entity_poly.pdbx_strand_id
1 'polypeptide(L)'
;MSESTPEQLRFPPVAGLSVRGDFDGGALSSDFGPMILRGVDRQIGLTERLSAAIDDRRHPSYVTHTMRELVAQRVYQIACAYEDGNDANALRRDALFKLGLERKPLDAAMDLASAPTFSRLENGVSARDLYRMARAFVETFIASYDAPPKVIVLDMDHCEDATHGQQELAFYNHHYGNYCYLPLFLFEGLSGKFITAVLRPGKRPKGVENAMILKRVLKALRAAWPTTRIVLRGDGHFSNPELMALAMDDPYTDFIFGLTGNRVLTPLAEPFLEHNRKVHALRCENARRAGATVPHSTRTYHEVDYRAGSWPGPFRTILKAEVMELGTNPRFVVTSLDLPSPECVYRDLYCARGQDENFIKMIKNDLASDRTSDHSFLANQMRLFFSCAAYVLHQVLRSDILAGTELANAQPSTVIIKLFKLAVRVVQYKDRVRLHLPSSCPLKALLKHVTEKLFFAPSILTASG
;
A
#
# COMPACT_ATOMS: atom_id res chain seq x y z
N MET A 1 52.50 28.24 -2.27
CA MET A 1 51.17 27.69 -1.91
C MET A 1 50.27 27.92 -3.11
N SER A 2 49.99 26.89 -3.91
CA SER A 2 49.08 27.02 -5.06
C SER A 2 47.67 27.04 -4.51
N GLU A 3 47.01 28.18 -4.60
CA GLU A 3 45.58 28.29 -4.39
C GLU A 3 44.88 27.34 -5.39
N SER A 4 44.31 26.26 -4.92
CA SER A 4 43.46 25.42 -5.74
C SER A 4 42.24 26.25 -6.12
N THR A 5 42.16 26.65 -7.39
CA THR A 5 40.98 27.29 -7.95
C THR A 5 39.80 26.34 -7.73
N PRO A 6 38.65 26.77 -7.16
CA PRO A 6 37.48 25.94 -7.02
C PRO A 6 37.11 25.36 -8.38
N GLU A 7 36.77 24.08 -8.43
CA GLU A 7 36.43 23.36 -9.67
C GLU A 7 35.10 23.91 -10.20
N GLN A 8 35.18 24.96 -11.02
CA GLN A 8 34.02 25.68 -11.55
C GLN A 8 33.45 24.95 -12.76
N LEU A 9 32.16 24.65 -12.74
CA LEU A 9 31.43 24.14 -13.89
C LEU A 9 31.18 25.28 -14.89
N ARG A 10 31.52 25.07 -16.18
CA ARG A 10 31.28 26.04 -17.25
C ARG A 10 30.29 25.47 -18.25
N PHE A 11 29.27 26.23 -18.58
CA PHE A 11 28.25 25.89 -19.54
C PHE A 11 28.34 26.80 -20.78
N PRO A 12 27.78 26.38 -21.92
CA PRO A 12 27.62 27.24 -23.07
C PRO A 12 26.82 28.50 -22.71
N PRO A 13 27.16 29.66 -23.30
CA PRO A 13 26.39 30.89 -23.06
C PRO A 13 24.91 30.74 -23.43
N VAL A 14 24.02 31.31 -22.63
CA VAL A 14 22.58 31.37 -22.88
C VAL A 14 22.16 32.83 -23.04
N ALA A 15 21.52 33.20 -24.16
CA ALA A 15 21.09 34.57 -24.47
C ALA A 15 22.22 35.64 -24.29
N GLY A 16 23.45 35.28 -24.63
CA GLY A 16 24.62 36.15 -24.47
C GLY A 16 25.24 36.23 -23.07
N LEU A 17 24.66 35.51 -22.11
CA LEU A 17 25.15 35.46 -20.73
C LEU A 17 26.09 34.27 -20.52
N SER A 18 27.23 34.49 -19.89
CA SER A 18 28.14 33.42 -19.44
C SER A 18 27.48 32.65 -18.28
N VAL A 19 27.40 31.31 -18.37
CA VAL A 19 26.81 30.46 -17.34
C VAL A 19 27.92 29.66 -16.65
N ARG A 20 28.01 29.79 -15.33
CA ARG A 20 28.98 29.09 -14.48
C ARG A 20 28.27 28.51 -13.27
N GLY A 21 28.81 27.40 -12.72
CA GLY A 21 28.33 26.78 -11.50
C GLY A 21 29.49 26.56 -10.53
N ASP A 22 29.30 26.93 -9.27
CA ASP A 22 30.25 26.76 -8.18
C ASP A 22 29.61 25.90 -7.08
N PHE A 23 30.41 25.13 -6.33
CA PHE A 23 29.94 24.29 -5.22
C PHE A 23 29.91 25.03 -3.88
N ASP A 24 29.42 26.28 -3.88
CA ASP A 24 29.38 27.20 -2.74
C ASP A 24 27.97 27.42 -2.15
N GLY A 25 26.98 26.64 -2.61
CA GLY A 25 25.57 26.78 -2.20
C GLY A 25 25.28 26.46 -0.73
N GLY A 26 26.27 25.92 0.00
CA GLY A 26 26.12 25.52 1.41
C GLY A 26 25.40 24.18 1.57
N ALA A 27 24.78 23.92 2.74
CA ALA A 27 24.08 22.69 3.02
C ALA A 27 22.70 22.72 2.36
N LEU A 28 22.60 22.16 1.18
CA LEU A 28 21.37 22.00 0.41
C LEU A 28 20.88 20.57 0.50
N SER A 29 19.57 20.40 0.64
CA SER A 29 18.86 19.14 0.44
C SER A 29 17.79 19.32 -0.62
N SER A 30 17.54 18.30 -1.42
CA SER A 30 16.44 18.26 -2.40
C SER A 30 15.16 17.68 -1.81
N ASP A 31 15.15 17.30 -0.53
CA ASP A 31 14.14 16.45 0.08
C ASP A 31 13.50 17.07 1.33
N PHE A 32 12.39 17.77 1.16
CA PHE A 32 11.59 18.26 2.28
C PHE A 32 10.70 17.17 2.92
N GLY A 33 10.49 16.07 2.19
CA GLY A 33 9.64 14.93 2.59
C GLY A 33 9.89 14.40 4.00
N PRO A 34 11.14 14.18 4.46
CA PRO A 34 11.42 13.66 5.80
C PRO A 34 10.84 14.51 6.93
N MET A 35 10.71 15.82 6.75
CA MET A 35 10.07 16.70 7.74
C MET A 35 8.57 16.48 7.84
N ILE A 36 7.92 16.27 6.70
CA ILE A 36 6.47 15.97 6.65
C ILE A 36 6.21 14.57 7.20
N LEU A 37 6.98 13.57 6.74
CA LEU A 37 6.83 12.17 7.16
C LEU A 37 7.04 12.00 8.66
N ARG A 38 8.02 12.72 9.25
CA ARG A 38 8.19 12.79 10.71
C ARG A 38 6.93 13.29 11.43
N GLY A 39 6.27 14.31 10.86
CA GLY A 39 5.03 14.85 11.42
C GLY A 39 3.91 13.81 11.42
N VAL A 40 3.71 13.14 10.28
CA VAL A 40 2.71 12.06 10.13
C VAL A 40 3.03 10.90 11.07
N ASP A 41 4.26 10.41 11.05
CA ASP A 41 4.69 9.27 11.87
C ASP A 41 4.53 9.53 13.37
N ARG A 42 4.81 10.75 13.84
CA ARG A 42 4.59 11.15 15.24
C ARG A 42 3.13 11.10 15.64
N GLN A 43 2.20 11.41 14.73
CA GLN A 43 0.76 11.35 15.03
C GLN A 43 0.26 9.92 15.17
N ILE A 44 0.77 9.00 14.35
CA ILE A 44 0.28 7.61 14.32
C ILE A 44 1.18 6.60 15.04
N GLY A 45 2.43 6.95 15.33
CA GLY A 45 3.39 6.08 16.03
C GLY A 45 3.78 4.82 15.26
N LEU A 46 3.76 4.86 13.92
CA LEU A 46 3.96 3.67 13.08
C LEU A 46 5.36 3.07 13.24
N THR A 47 6.41 3.89 13.01
CA THR A 47 7.79 3.38 13.04
C THR A 47 8.21 2.96 14.45
N GLU A 48 7.65 3.56 15.48
CA GLU A 48 7.85 3.15 16.86
C GLU A 48 7.26 1.76 17.13
N ARG A 49 6.01 1.51 16.73
CA ARG A 49 5.38 0.19 16.86
C ARG A 49 6.11 -0.88 16.07
N LEU A 50 6.51 -0.58 14.83
CA LEU A 50 7.25 -1.52 13.99
C LEU A 50 8.63 -1.84 14.58
N SER A 51 9.35 -0.85 15.10
CA SER A 51 10.66 -1.06 15.72
C SER A 51 10.56 -1.85 17.03
N ALA A 52 9.54 -1.60 17.85
CA ALA A 52 9.27 -2.34 19.07
C ALA A 52 8.94 -3.83 18.83
N ALA A 53 8.53 -4.17 17.61
CA ALA A 53 8.26 -5.54 17.20
C ALA A 53 9.54 -6.36 16.95
N ILE A 54 10.71 -5.72 16.81
CA ILE A 54 11.98 -6.34 16.48
C ILE A 54 12.82 -6.52 17.75
N ASP A 55 13.28 -7.73 18.00
CA ASP A 55 14.22 -7.99 19.09
C ASP A 55 15.62 -7.48 18.70
N ASP A 56 16.08 -6.41 19.35
CA ASP A 56 17.42 -5.89 19.14
C ASP A 56 18.45 -6.75 19.86
N ARG A 57 19.13 -7.61 19.09
CA ARG A 57 20.14 -8.56 19.61
C ARG A 57 21.55 -7.97 19.64
N ARG A 58 21.71 -6.71 19.27
CA ARG A 58 22.99 -6.02 19.28
C ARG A 58 23.41 -5.71 20.71
N HIS A 59 24.70 -5.82 21.00
CA HIS A 59 25.21 -5.42 22.30
C HIS A 59 25.07 -3.89 22.45
N PRO A 60 24.49 -3.38 23.56
CA PRO A 60 24.18 -1.94 23.73
C PRO A 60 25.37 -0.99 23.47
N SER A 61 26.60 -1.40 23.88
CA SER A 61 27.81 -0.58 23.69
C SER A 61 28.22 -0.36 22.22
N TYR A 62 27.67 -1.13 21.28
CA TYR A 62 27.97 -1.03 19.85
C TYR A 62 26.79 -0.46 19.03
N VAL A 63 25.71 -0.04 19.71
CA VAL A 63 24.53 0.52 19.04
C VAL A 63 24.77 2.00 18.75
N THR A 64 25.10 2.34 17.50
CA THR A 64 25.20 3.72 17.01
C THR A 64 23.85 4.28 16.58
N HIS A 65 22.98 3.43 16.05
CA HIS A 65 21.64 3.76 15.60
C HIS A 65 20.64 2.86 16.32
N THR A 66 19.63 3.46 16.94
CA THR A 66 18.55 2.71 17.59
C THR A 66 17.71 1.96 16.56
N MET A 67 16.99 0.92 16.98
CA MET A 67 16.09 0.19 16.07
C MET A 67 15.04 1.13 15.47
N ARG A 68 14.50 2.05 16.26
CA ARG A 68 13.55 3.07 15.78
C ARG A 68 14.15 3.96 14.68
N GLU A 69 15.37 4.43 14.87
CA GLU A 69 16.05 5.23 13.84
C GLU A 69 16.26 4.45 12.54
N LEU A 70 16.66 3.18 12.63
CA LEU A 70 16.84 2.34 11.45
C LEU A 70 15.53 2.12 10.69
N VAL A 71 14.47 1.74 11.39
CA VAL A 71 13.15 1.53 10.77
C VAL A 71 12.64 2.85 10.17
N ALA A 72 12.66 3.95 10.92
CA ALA A 72 12.19 5.24 10.43
C ALA A 72 13.01 5.73 9.23
N GLN A 73 14.35 5.62 9.28
CA GLN A 73 15.21 6.02 8.17
C GLN A 73 14.85 5.26 6.89
N ARG A 74 14.71 3.94 6.97
CA ARG A 74 14.43 3.14 5.78
C ARG A 74 13.03 3.43 5.21
N VAL A 75 12.04 3.55 6.07
CA VAL A 75 10.67 3.90 5.66
C VAL A 75 10.62 5.29 5.01
N TYR A 76 11.29 6.30 5.60
CA TYR A 76 11.29 7.65 5.03
C TYR A 76 12.05 7.72 3.70
N GLN A 77 13.12 6.95 3.54
CA GLN A 77 13.83 6.84 2.27
C GLN A 77 12.92 6.32 1.17
N ILE A 78 12.24 5.18 1.40
CA ILE A 78 11.30 4.60 0.44
C ILE A 78 10.14 5.58 0.16
N ALA A 79 9.59 6.21 1.20
CA ALA A 79 8.51 7.18 1.05
C ALA A 79 8.91 8.43 0.27
N CYS A 80 10.21 8.73 0.17
CA CYS A 80 10.78 9.81 -0.65
C CYS A 80 11.33 9.34 -2.01
N ALA A 81 10.99 8.11 -2.46
CA ALA A 81 11.46 7.47 -3.69
C ALA A 81 12.98 7.18 -3.71
N TYR A 82 13.50 6.69 -2.59
CA TYR A 82 14.83 6.12 -2.45
C TYR A 82 14.69 4.66 -1.99
N GLU A 83 14.23 3.85 -2.91
CA GLU A 83 13.90 2.44 -2.66
C GLU A 83 15.12 1.52 -2.64
N ASP A 84 16.26 1.93 -3.22
CA ASP A 84 17.48 1.13 -3.17
C ASP A 84 18.15 1.25 -1.78
N GLY A 85 18.59 0.11 -1.24
CA GLY A 85 19.34 0.09 0.03
C GLY A 85 20.65 0.89 -0.04
N ASN A 86 21.25 1.01 -1.23
CA ASN A 86 22.50 1.77 -1.45
C ASN A 86 22.32 3.29 -1.35
N ASP A 87 21.10 3.80 -1.55
CA ASP A 87 20.78 5.23 -1.41
C ASP A 87 21.10 5.74 0.00
N ALA A 88 21.05 4.86 0.99
CA ALA A 88 21.43 5.17 2.36
C ALA A 88 22.87 5.73 2.48
N ASN A 89 23.78 5.31 1.60
CA ASN A 89 25.17 5.80 1.62
C ASN A 89 25.26 7.28 1.19
N ALA A 90 24.44 7.71 0.25
CA ALA A 90 24.34 9.11 -0.18
C ALA A 90 23.56 9.95 0.83
N LEU A 91 22.42 9.43 1.30
CA LEU A 91 21.48 10.15 2.16
C LEU A 91 21.92 10.25 3.63
N ARG A 92 22.89 9.45 4.08
CA ARG A 92 23.33 9.46 5.48
C ARG A 92 23.80 10.82 5.99
N ARG A 93 24.24 11.70 5.07
CA ARG A 93 24.72 13.06 5.37
C ARG A 93 23.70 14.15 5.04
N ASP A 94 22.58 13.77 4.42
CA ASP A 94 21.58 14.75 4.06
C ASP A 94 20.98 15.42 5.29
N ALA A 95 20.95 16.76 5.26
CA ALA A 95 20.56 17.55 6.42
C ALA A 95 19.07 17.40 6.80
N LEU A 96 18.18 17.22 5.83
CA LEU A 96 16.75 17.07 6.11
C LEU A 96 16.37 15.64 6.52
N PHE A 97 17.04 14.61 6.00
CA PHE A 97 16.91 13.27 6.54
C PHE A 97 17.39 13.18 7.99
N LYS A 98 18.52 13.83 8.32
CA LYS A 98 18.99 13.93 9.72
C LYS A 98 17.95 14.61 10.62
N LEU A 99 17.41 15.76 10.20
CA LEU A 99 16.36 16.46 10.94
C LEU A 99 15.08 15.65 11.08
N GLY A 100 14.66 14.97 10.02
CA GLY A 100 13.52 14.06 10.05
C GLY A 100 13.67 12.94 11.09
N LEU A 101 14.92 12.54 11.36
CA LEU A 101 15.28 11.51 12.35
C LEU A 101 15.83 12.10 13.67
N GLU A 102 15.53 13.40 13.94
CA GLU A 102 15.84 14.09 15.18
C GLU A 102 17.33 14.23 15.48
N ARG A 103 18.18 14.21 14.42
CA ARG A 103 19.62 14.42 14.52
C ARG A 103 20.01 15.85 14.11
N LYS A 104 21.12 16.34 14.65
CA LYS A 104 21.68 17.64 14.23
C LYS A 104 22.08 17.57 12.76
N PRO A 105 21.58 18.47 11.90
CA PRO A 105 21.69 18.32 10.47
C PRO A 105 23.12 18.46 9.92
N LEU A 106 23.93 19.34 10.52
CA LEU A 106 25.28 19.64 10.02
C LEU A 106 26.41 19.03 10.85
N ASP A 107 26.08 18.19 11.83
CA ASP A 107 27.06 17.48 12.65
C ASP A 107 27.47 16.17 11.97
N ALA A 108 28.72 16.06 11.56
CA ALA A 108 29.27 14.87 10.91
C ALA A 108 29.27 13.63 11.84
N ALA A 109 29.38 13.84 13.17
CA ALA A 109 29.27 12.74 14.13
C ALA A 109 27.87 12.14 14.22
N MET A 110 26.85 12.84 13.67
CA MET A 110 25.45 12.45 13.66
C MET A 110 25.00 11.89 12.30
N ASP A 111 25.91 11.33 11.50
CA ASP A 111 25.54 10.67 10.25
C ASP A 111 24.55 9.53 10.48
N LEU A 112 23.66 9.33 9.50
CA LEU A 112 22.65 8.25 9.55
C LEU A 112 23.28 6.90 9.17
N ALA A 113 22.48 5.83 9.30
CA ALA A 113 22.90 4.48 8.97
C ALA A 113 23.25 4.32 7.48
N SER A 114 24.25 3.50 7.20
CA SER A 114 24.72 3.16 5.86
C SER A 114 24.04 1.90 5.32
N ALA A 115 24.15 1.64 4.01
CA ALA A 115 23.60 0.47 3.34
C ALA A 115 24.00 -0.88 4.00
N PRO A 116 25.28 -1.12 4.40
CA PRO A 116 25.61 -2.34 5.12
C PRO A 116 24.89 -2.50 6.47
N THR A 117 24.49 -1.41 7.11
CA THR A 117 23.72 -1.47 8.35
C THR A 117 22.30 -1.96 8.10
N PHE A 118 21.67 -1.51 6.99
CA PHE A 118 20.36 -2.01 6.57
C PHE A 118 20.41 -3.47 6.13
N SER A 119 21.43 -3.88 5.39
CA SER A 119 21.60 -5.29 5.02
C SER A 119 21.68 -6.18 6.28
N ARG A 120 22.44 -5.75 7.32
CA ARG A 120 22.48 -6.48 8.59
C ARG A 120 21.14 -6.49 9.32
N LEU A 121 20.37 -5.39 9.29
CA LEU A 121 19.04 -5.34 9.86
C LEU A 121 18.09 -6.30 9.16
N GLU A 122 18.01 -6.23 7.84
CA GLU A 122 17.10 -7.05 7.02
C GLU A 122 17.41 -8.56 7.16
N ASN A 123 18.68 -8.93 7.20
CA ASN A 123 19.11 -10.32 7.37
C ASN A 123 19.17 -10.78 8.84
N GLY A 124 19.01 -9.89 9.81
CA GLY A 124 19.02 -10.20 11.24
C GLY A 124 17.65 -10.50 11.85
N VAL A 125 16.56 -10.29 11.11
CA VAL A 125 15.21 -10.52 11.64
C VAL A 125 14.83 -11.99 11.66
N SER A 126 14.04 -12.37 12.67
CA SER A 126 13.45 -13.71 12.78
C SER A 126 12.00 -13.71 12.27
N ALA A 127 11.48 -14.90 11.97
CA ALA A 127 10.07 -15.08 11.66
C ALA A 127 9.13 -14.57 12.78
N ARG A 128 9.57 -14.60 14.04
CA ARG A 128 8.84 -14.07 15.19
C ARG A 128 8.77 -12.54 15.15
N ASP A 129 9.87 -11.88 14.79
CA ASP A 129 9.91 -10.42 14.64
C ASP A 129 8.97 -9.97 13.54
N LEU A 130 9.01 -10.63 12.38
CA LEU A 130 8.14 -10.34 11.24
C LEU A 130 6.66 -10.58 11.57
N TYR A 131 6.34 -11.63 12.32
CA TYR A 131 4.98 -11.86 12.81
C TYR A 131 4.49 -10.71 13.72
N ARG A 132 5.35 -10.23 14.63
CA ARG A 132 5.03 -9.08 15.48
C ARG A 132 4.88 -7.79 14.68
N MET A 133 5.71 -7.58 13.64
CA MET A 133 5.56 -6.45 12.72
C MET A 133 4.23 -6.51 11.94
N ALA A 134 3.85 -7.68 11.42
CA ALA A 134 2.54 -7.87 10.78
C ALA A 134 1.40 -7.52 11.74
N ARG A 135 1.51 -7.92 13.00
CA ARG A 135 0.55 -7.57 14.05
C ARG A 135 0.55 -6.07 14.36
N ALA A 136 1.71 -5.41 14.39
CA ALA A 136 1.83 -3.97 14.62
C ALA A 136 1.12 -3.15 13.53
N PHE A 137 1.09 -3.62 12.28
CA PHE A 137 0.28 -3.03 11.23
C PHE A 137 -1.22 -3.15 11.52
N VAL A 138 -1.70 -4.33 11.92
CA VAL A 138 -3.10 -4.53 12.30
C VAL A 138 -3.48 -3.63 13.49
N GLU A 139 -2.61 -3.50 14.49
CA GLU A 139 -2.81 -2.62 15.65
C GLU A 139 -2.83 -1.13 15.22
N THR A 140 -1.99 -0.74 14.24
CA THR A 140 -2.02 0.62 13.68
C THR A 140 -3.32 0.88 12.91
N PHE A 141 -3.80 -0.10 12.15
CA PHE A 141 -5.10 -0.03 11.48
C PHE A 141 -6.24 0.16 12.50
N ILE A 142 -6.28 -0.66 13.56
CA ILE A 142 -7.28 -0.54 14.62
C ILE A 142 -7.23 0.84 15.28
N ALA A 143 -6.03 1.32 15.61
CA ALA A 143 -5.82 2.61 16.24
C ALA A 143 -6.16 3.83 15.34
N SER A 144 -6.37 3.60 14.04
CA SER A 144 -6.78 4.65 13.10
C SER A 144 -8.27 4.98 13.12
N TYR A 145 -9.03 4.35 14.02
CA TYR A 145 -10.45 4.59 14.23
C TYR A 145 -10.68 5.06 15.68
N ASP A 146 -11.36 6.18 15.85
CA ASP A 146 -11.71 6.73 17.17
C ASP A 146 -12.73 5.87 17.92
N ALA A 147 -13.54 5.11 17.20
CA ALA A 147 -14.54 4.20 17.73
C ALA A 147 -14.69 2.97 16.82
N PRO A 148 -15.18 1.83 17.36
CA PRO A 148 -15.45 0.65 16.55
C PRO A 148 -16.35 0.97 15.35
N PRO A 149 -15.91 0.72 14.10
CA PRO A 149 -16.75 0.95 12.92
C PRO A 149 -17.92 -0.03 12.89
N LYS A 150 -19.04 0.38 12.30
CA LYS A 150 -20.21 -0.52 12.15
C LYS A 150 -19.91 -1.66 11.18
N VAL A 151 -19.23 -1.38 10.09
CA VAL A 151 -18.88 -2.33 9.04
C VAL A 151 -17.46 -2.01 8.54
N ILE A 152 -16.70 -3.04 8.24
CA ILE A 152 -15.45 -2.97 7.46
C ILE A 152 -15.47 -4.04 6.37
N VAL A 153 -14.83 -3.75 5.25
CA VAL A 153 -14.63 -4.68 4.15
C VAL A 153 -13.13 -5.04 4.09
N LEU A 154 -12.80 -6.30 4.32
CA LEU A 154 -11.43 -6.79 4.21
C LEU A 154 -11.18 -7.27 2.78
N ASP A 155 -10.53 -6.46 2.00
CA ASP A 155 -10.10 -6.80 0.66
C ASP A 155 -8.80 -7.58 0.69
N MET A 156 -8.78 -8.67 -0.07
CA MET A 156 -7.66 -9.59 -0.16
C MET A 156 -7.27 -9.76 -1.61
N ASP A 157 -6.01 -9.55 -1.90
CA ASP A 157 -5.48 -9.86 -3.23
C ASP A 157 -4.04 -10.36 -3.16
N HIS A 158 -3.69 -11.24 -4.12
CA HIS A 158 -2.32 -11.66 -4.35
C HIS A 158 -1.76 -10.87 -5.52
N CYS A 159 -0.54 -10.39 -5.37
CA CYS A 159 0.17 -9.73 -6.44
C CYS A 159 1.39 -10.53 -6.85
N GLU A 160 1.72 -10.55 -8.14
CA GLU A 160 3.00 -11.05 -8.60
C GLU A 160 4.13 -10.11 -8.15
N ASP A 161 5.21 -10.69 -7.64
CA ASP A 161 6.47 -10.03 -7.34
C ASP A 161 7.60 -10.84 -8.00
N ALA A 162 8.03 -10.38 -9.19
CA ALA A 162 8.99 -11.07 -10.02
C ALA A 162 10.37 -11.12 -9.35
N THR A 163 10.98 -12.32 -9.33
CA THR A 163 12.32 -12.53 -8.80
C THR A 163 13.34 -12.68 -9.89
N HIS A 164 14.54 -12.13 -9.72
CA HIS A 164 15.58 -12.07 -10.73
C HIS A 164 16.85 -12.83 -10.36
N GLY A 165 16.78 -13.75 -9.42
CA GLY A 165 17.92 -14.54 -8.94
C GLY A 165 17.49 -15.83 -8.22
N GLN A 166 18.45 -16.49 -7.61
CA GLN A 166 18.22 -17.72 -6.81
C GLN A 166 17.81 -17.30 -5.39
N GLN A 167 16.57 -16.86 -5.23
CA GLN A 167 16.03 -16.43 -3.93
C GLN A 167 15.27 -17.57 -3.28
N GLU A 168 15.37 -17.67 -1.96
CA GLU A 168 14.64 -18.68 -1.19
C GLU A 168 13.14 -18.61 -1.48
N LEU A 169 12.50 -19.76 -1.72
CA LEU A 169 11.06 -19.90 -1.96
C LEU A 169 10.53 -19.16 -3.19
N ALA A 170 11.39 -18.66 -4.06
CA ALA A 170 10.99 -18.23 -5.40
C ALA A 170 10.70 -19.48 -6.24
N PHE A 171 9.53 -19.53 -6.87
CA PHE A 171 9.11 -20.64 -7.72
C PHE A 171 8.60 -20.13 -9.06
N TYR A 172 8.78 -20.95 -10.10
CA TYR A 172 8.18 -20.66 -11.39
C TYR A 172 6.66 -20.74 -11.31
N ASN A 173 6.01 -19.67 -11.71
CA ASN A 173 4.56 -19.59 -11.74
C ASN A 173 4.07 -19.59 -13.19
N HIS A 174 3.35 -20.62 -13.57
CA HIS A 174 2.86 -20.79 -14.94
C HIS A 174 1.86 -19.72 -15.38
N HIS A 175 1.13 -19.12 -14.43
CA HIS A 175 0.17 -18.06 -14.74
C HIS A 175 0.87 -16.78 -15.19
N TYR A 176 1.98 -16.43 -14.51
CA TYR A 176 2.75 -15.22 -14.81
C TYR A 176 3.93 -15.48 -15.78
N GLY A 177 4.30 -16.75 -16.00
CA GLY A 177 5.38 -17.14 -16.91
C GLY A 177 6.79 -16.82 -16.39
N ASN A 178 6.97 -16.64 -15.09
CA ASN A 178 8.27 -16.31 -14.49
C ASN A 178 8.44 -16.90 -13.08
N TYR A 179 9.66 -16.75 -12.53
CA TYR A 179 9.92 -16.99 -11.10
C TYR A 179 9.47 -15.77 -10.29
N CYS A 180 8.68 -16.00 -9.26
CA CYS A 180 8.13 -14.91 -8.47
C CYS A 180 7.85 -15.31 -7.02
N TYR A 181 7.53 -14.31 -6.22
CA TYR A 181 6.73 -14.42 -5.00
C TYR A 181 5.27 -14.03 -5.29
N LEU A 182 4.38 -14.37 -4.37
CA LEU A 182 2.95 -14.00 -4.42
C LEU A 182 2.53 -13.39 -3.08
N PRO A 183 2.99 -12.18 -2.76
CA PRO A 183 2.55 -11.50 -1.54
C PRO A 183 1.02 -11.39 -1.50
N LEU A 184 0.46 -11.67 -0.33
CA LEU A 184 -0.93 -11.40 0.00
C LEU A 184 -1.01 -10.03 0.66
N PHE A 185 -1.83 -9.15 0.11
CA PHE A 185 -2.16 -7.84 0.68
C PHE A 185 -3.57 -7.85 1.28
N LEU A 186 -3.73 -7.16 2.40
CA LEU A 186 -5.01 -6.92 3.05
C LEU A 186 -5.22 -5.42 3.24
N PHE A 187 -6.34 -4.92 2.71
CA PHE A 187 -6.78 -3.53 2.87
C PHE A 187 -8.19 -3.47 3.46
N GLU A 188 -8.53 -2.34 4.04
CA GLU A 188 -9.92 -1.97 4.27
C GLU A 188 -10.47 -1.31 3.00
N GLY A 189 -11.40 -1.98 2.33
CA GLY A 189 -11.81 -1.69 0.97
C GLY A 189 -12.66 -0.42 0.78
N LEU A 190 -13.12 0.23 1.85
CA LEU A 190 -13.88 1.48 1.78
C LEU A 190 -12.96 2.70 1.92
N SER A 191 -11.91 2.60 2.73
CA SER A 191 -10.99 3.70 3.04
C SER A 191 -9.63 3.58 2.38
N GLY A 192 -9.26 2.39 1.89
CA GLY A 192 -7.92 2.08 1.41
C GLY A 192 -6.86 1.99 2.51
N LYS A 193 -7.27 1.89 3.77
CA LYS A 193 -6.34 1.71 4.89
C LYS A 193 -5.68 0.33 4.80
N PHE A 194 -4.36 0.33 4.91
CA PHE A 194 -3.57 -0.90 4.91
C PHE A 194 -3.74 -1.65 6.24
N ILE A 195 -3.95 -2.97 6.16
CA ILE A 195 -4.11 -3.82 7.34
C ILE A 195 -2.85 -4.63 7.59
N THR A 196 -2.39 -5.39 6.61
CA THR A 196 -1.12 -6.13 6.65
C THR A 196 -0.77 -6.70 5.28
N ALA A 197 0.46 -7.21 5.12
CA ALA A 197 0.87 -8.01 3.98
C ALA A 197 1.70 -9.21 4.43
N VAL A 198 1.65 -10.29 3.65
CA VAL A 198 2.45 -11.48 3.90
C VAL A 198 3.11 -11.91 2.60
N LEU A 199 4.45 -11.88 2.55
CA LEU A 199 5.19 -12.46 1.44
C LEU A 199 4.94 -13.96 1.39
N ARG A 200 4.72 -14.48 0.20
CA ARG A 200 4.39 -15.88 0.00
C ARG A 200 5.28 -16.47 -1.09
N PRO A 201 5.58 -17.79 -1.01
CA PRO A 201 6.23 -18.47 -2.11
C PRO A 201 5.46 -18.30 -3.42
N GLY A 202 6.14 -18.34 -4.56
CA GLY A 202 5.54 -18.18 -5.90
C GLY A 202 4.56 -19.29 -6.31
N LYS A 203 4.28 -20.26 -5.46
CA LYS A 203 3.29 -21.32 -5.68
C LYS A 203 1.88 -20.81 -5.40
N ARG A 204 0.90 -21.36 -6.14
CA ARG A 204 -0.52 -21.08 -5.90
C ARG A 204 -0.86 -21.30 -4.41
N PRO A 205 -1.41 -20.29 -3.73
CA PRO A 205 -1.78 -20.40 -2.32
C PRO A 205 -2.85 -21.45 -2.09
N LYS A 206 -2.74 -22.20 -0.98
CA LYS A 206 -3.80 -23.12 -0.53
C LYS A 206 -4.80 -22.36 0.35
N GLY A 207 -6.08 -22.77 0.32
CA GLY A 207 -7.14 -22.18 1.14
C GLY A 207 -6.80 -22.16 2.63
N VAL A 208 -6.24 -23.27 3.14
CA VAL A 208 -5.78 -23.38 4.55
C VAL A 208 -4.77 -22.30 4.92
N GLU A 209 -3.83 -21.96 4.03
CA GLU A 209 -2.80 -20.95 4.32
C GLU A 209 -3.41 -19.56 4.43
N ASN A 210 -4.33 -19.20 3.52
CA ASN A 210 -5.04 -17.94 3.57
C ASN A 210 -5.93 -17.86 4.84
N ALA A 211 -6.64 -18.95 5.16
CA ALA A 211 -7.46 -19.04 6.37
C ALA A 211 -6.64 -18.88 7.65
N MET A 212 -5.42 -19.44 7.72
CA MET A 212 -4.50 -19.27 8.86
C MET A 212 -4.04 -17.83 9.05
N ILE A 213 -3.80 -17.09 7.96
CA ILE A 213 -3.44 -15.66 8.03
C ILE A 213 -4.64 -14.86 8.52
N LEU A 214 -5.80 -15.02 7.86
CA LEU A 214 -7.01 -14.27 8.20
C LEU A 214 -7.53 -14.56 9.60
N LYS A 215 -7.44 -15.79 10.08
CA LYS A 215 -7.81 -16.13 11.46
C LYS A 215 -7.06 -15.28 12.49
N ARG A 216 -5.78 -14.96 12.24
CA ARG A 216 -4.98 -14.11 13.14
C ARG A 216 -5.43 -12.64 13.07
N VAL A 217 -5.72 -12.15 11.86
CA VAL A 217 -6.22 -10.79 11.64
C VAL A 217 -7.60 -10.63 12.29
N LEU A 218 -8.54 -11.54 11.99
CA LEU A 218 -9.89 -11.54 12.58
C LEU A 218 -9.84 -11.61 14.11
N LYS A 219 -8.96 -12.44 14.68
CA LYS A 219 -8.78 -12.51 16.15
C LYS A 219 -8.39 -11.15 16.74
N ALA A 220 -7.49 -10.41 16.10
CA ALA A 220 -7.08 -9.09 16.56
C ALA A 220 -8.21 -8.06 16.43
N LEU A 221 -8.92 -8.09 15.29
CA LEU A 221 -10.07 -7.21 15.05
C LEU A 221 -11.21 -7.48 16.04
N ARG A 222 -11.54 -8.75 16.31
CA ARG A 222 -12.58 -9.12 17.27
C ARG A 222 -12.25 -8.75 18.71
N ALA A 223 -10.96 -8.82 19.09
CA ALA A 223 -10.52 -8.35 20.40
C ALA A 223 -10.76 -6.85 20.60
N ALA A 224 -10.61 -6.05 19.56
CA ALA A 224 -10.84 -4.60 19.59
C ALA A 224 -12.31 -4.24 19.30
N TRP A 225 -12.95 -4.94 18.37
CA TRP A 225 -14.28 -4.64 17.83
C TRP A 225 -15.17 -5.89 17.82
N PRO A 226 -15.73 -6.30 18.96
CA PRO A 226 -16.44 -7.58 19.09
C PRO A 226 -17.66 -7.75 18.15
N THR A 227 -18.36 -6.67 17.82
CA THR A 227 -19.63 -6.69 17.07
C THR A 227 -19.56 -5.97 15.72
N THR A 228 -18.41 -5.47 15.32
CA THR A 228 -18.25 -4.88 13.99
C THR A 228 -18.51 -5.91 12.90
N ARG A 229 -19.38 -5.57 11.95
CA ARG A 229 -19.61 -6.45 10.80
C ARG A 229 -18.39 -6.44 9.88
N ILE A 230 -17.86 -7.63 9.56
CA ILE A 230 -16.69 -7.79 8.69
C ILE A 230 -17.14 -8.53 7.43
N VAL A 231 -16.83 -7.98 6.27
CA VAL A 231 -17.06 -8.63 4.98
C VAL A 231 -15.72 -9.01 4.38
N LEU A 232 -15.42 -10.30 4.26
CA LEU A 232 -14.26 -10.78 3.54
C LEU A 232 -14.55 -10.71 2.04
N ARG A 233 -13.70 -9.96 1.28
CA ARG A 233 -13.89 -9.79 -0.15
C ARG A 233 -12.61 -10.16 -0.89
N GLY A 234 -12.74 -10.94 -1.99
CA GLY A 234 -11.60 -11.38 -2.78
C GLY A 234 -12.02 -11.94 -4.13
N ASP A 235 -11.04 -12.20 -4.97
CA ASP A 235 -11.26 -12.81 -6.27
C ASP A 235 -11.54 -14.32 -6.19
N GLY A 236 -11.55 -15.02 -7.34
CA GLY A 236 -11.82 -16.46 -7.41
C GLY A 236 -10.78 -17.34 -6.69
N HIS A 237 -9.60 -16.82 -6.33
CA HIS A 237 -8.62 -17.58 -5.55
C HIS A 237 -9.02 -17.74 -4.09
N PHE A 238 -9.94 -16.89 -3.60
CA PHE A 238 -10.42 -16.91 -2.22
C PHE A 238 -11.73 -17.70 -2.07
N SER A 239 -12.36 -18.16 -3.15
CA SER A 239 -13.58 -18.98 -3.09
C SER A 239 -13.26 -20.43 -2.71
N ASN A 240 -12.77 -20.64 -1.51
CA ASN A 240 -12.41 -21.96 -0.99
C ASN A 240 -13.15 -22.29 0.31
N PRO A 241 -13.37 -23.61 0.62
CA PRO A 241 -14.14 -24.02 1.77
C PRO A 241 -13.61 -23.53 3.11
N GLU A 242 -12.29 -23.43 3.24
CA GLU A 242 -11.65 -23.04 4.49
C GLU A 242 -11.93 -21.58 4.87
N LEU A 243 -11.96 -20.68 3.90
CA LEU A 243 -12.31 -19.27 4.13
C LEU A 243 -13.80 -19.09 4.37
N MET A 244 -14.64 -19.86 3.65
CA MET A 244 -16.09 -19.86 3.88
C MET A 244 -16.40 -20.37 5.29
N ALA A 245 -15.76 -21.46 5.73
CA ALA A 245 -15.92 -21.99 7.09
C ALA A 245 -15.44 -20.97 8.13
N LEU A 246 -14.28 -20.32 7.91
CA LEU A 246 -13.76 -19.28 8.80
C LEU A 246 -14.76 -18.11 8.97
N ALA A 247 -15.43 -17.70 7.89
CA ALA A 247 -16.45 -16.66 7.97
C ALA A 247 -17.69 -17.12 8.74
N MET A 248 -18.11 -18.38 8.54
CA MET A 248 -19.28 -18.95 9.25
C MET A 248 -19.06 -19.18 10.74
N ASP A 249 -17.79 -19.34 11.17
CA ASP A 249 -17.45 -19.51 12.59
C ASP A 249 -17.69 -18.25 13.43
N ASP A 250 -17.96 -17.10 12.78
CA ASP A 250 -18.17 -15.80 13.41
C ASP A 250 -19.48 -15.16 12.92
N PRO A 251 -20.49 -14.94 13.78
CA PRO A 251 -21.79 -14.42 13.40
C PRO A 251 -21.78 -12.98 12.85
N TYR A 252 -20.68 -12.25 13.02
CA TYR A 252 -20.49 -10.90 12.50
C TYR A 252 -19.54 -10.86 11.29
N THR A 253 -19.22 -12.02 10.71
CA THR A 253 -18.35 -12.10 9.53
C THR A 253 -19.09 -12.70 8.36
N ASP A 254 -19.14 -11.97 7.26
CA ASP A 254 -19.66 -12.39 5.97
C ASP A 254 -18.56 -12.48 4.94
N PHE A 255 -18.87 -13.02 3.76
CA PHE A 255 -17.93 -13.03 2.64
C PHE A 255 -18.62 -12.76 1.30
N ILE A 256 -17.83 -12.30 0.34
CA ILE A 256 -18.16 -12.24 -1.08
C ILE A 256 -16.90 -12.54 -1.89
N PHE A 257 -16.91 -13.63 -2.65
CA PHE A 257 -15.77 -14.08 -3.44
C PHE A 257 -16.16 -14.26 -4.90
N GLY A 258 -15.22 -13.93 -5.80
CA GLY A 258 -15.32 -14.32 -7.19
C GLY A 258 -15.42 -15.85 -7.30
N LEU A 259 -16.13 -16.33 -8.30
CA LEU A 259 -16.25 -17.75 -8.56
C LEU A 259 -15.93 -18.04 -10.01
N THR A 260 -14.94 -18.88 -10.25
CA THR A 260 -14.53 -19.27 -11.61
C THR A 260 -15.59 -20.13 -12.24
N GLY A 261 -15.98 -19.83 -13.48
CA GLY A 261 -16.89 -20.65 -14.27
C GLY A 261 -16.35 -22.08 -14.42
N ASN A 262 -17.26 -23.04 -14.35
CA ASN A 262 -16.94 -24.46 -14.51
C ASN A 262 -18.03 -25.16 -15.33
N ARG A 263 -17.85 -26.47 -15.59
CA ARG A 263 -18.79 -27.25 -16.41
C ARG A 263 -20.23 -27.32 -15.86
N VAL A 264 -20.49 -26.95 -14.61
CA VAL A 264 -21.83 -26.86 -14.01
C VAL A 264 -22.36 -25.43 -14.07
N LEU A 265 -21.56 -24.46 -13.66
CA LEU A 265 -21.94 -23.04 -13.63
C LEU A 265 -22.16 -22.44 -15.03
N THR A 266 -21.30 -22.78 -15.99
CA THR A 266 -21.37 -22.18 -17.34
C THR A 266 -22.71 -22.47 -18.04
N PRO A 267 -23.26 -23.71 -18.01
CA PRO A 267 -24.58 -23.98 -18.57
C PRO A 267 -25.73 -23.23 -17.86
N LEU A 268 -25.62 -22.97 -16.54
CA LEU A 268 -26.63 -22.20 -15.82
C LEU A 268 -26.74 -20.75 -16.29
N ALA A 269 -25.70 -20.21 -16.92
CA ALA A 269 -25.73 -18.86 -17.49
C ALA A 269 -26.44 -18.79 -18.84
N GLU A 270 -26.51 -19.90 -19.59
CA GLU A 270 -26.90 -19.89 -21.01
C GLU A 270 -28.31 -19.33 -21.26
N PRO A 271 -29.36 -19.65 -20.48
CA PRO A 271 -30.69 -19.06 -20.70
C PRO A 271 -30.70 -17.54 -20.62
N PHE A 272 -29.93 -16.98 -19.67
CA PHE A 272 -29.83 -15.55 -19.47
C PHE A 272 -28.99 -14.88 -20.57
N LEU A 273 -27.94 -15.54 -21.01
CA LEU A 273 -27.10 -15.07 -22.13
C LEU A 273 -27.88 -15.08 -23.44
N GLU A 274 -28.69 -16.09 -23.69
CA GLU A 274 -29.54 -16.16 -24.89
C GLU A 274 -30.56 -15.00 -24.89
N HIS A 275 -31.23 -14.76 -23.76
CA HIS A 275 -32.10 -13.62 -23.62
C HIS A 275 -31.35 -12.28 -23.88
N ASN A 276 -30.19 -12.10 -23.28
CA ASN A 276 -29.40 -10.88 -23.44
C ASN A 276 -28.89 -10.70 -24.88
N ARG A 277 -28.57 -11.78 -25.62
CA ARG A 277 -28.22 -11.67 -27.07
C ARG A 277 -29.38 -11.06 -27.86
N LYS A 278 -30.61 -11.52 -27.63
CA LYS A 278 -31.82 -10.99 -28.31
C LYS A 278 -32.03 -9.51 -27.96
N VAL A 279 -31.94 -9.19 -26.68
CA VAL A 279 -32.11 -7.78 -26.20
C VAL A 279 -30.98 -6.89 -26.73
N HIS A 280 -29.74 -7.36 -26.72
CA HIS A 280 -28.59 -6.59 -27.21
C HIS A 280 -28.70 -6.30 -28.70
N ALA A 281 -29.06 -7.31 -29.52
CA ALA A 281 -29.27 -7.13 -30.95
C ALA A 281 -30.35 -6.09 -31.25
N LEU A 282 -31.50 -6.15 -30.55
CA LEU A 282 -32.59 -5.18 -30.71
C LEU A 282 -32.16 -3.76 -30.28
N ARG A 283 -31.45 -3.63 -29.17
CA ARG A 283 -30.93 -2.32 -28.71
C ARG A 283 -29.94 -1.70 -29.69
N CYS A 284 -29.06 -2.51 -30.25
CA CYS A 284 -28.09 -2.07 -31.26
C CYS A 284 -28.79 -1.63 -32.57
N GLU A 285 -29.80 -2.40 -33.00
CA GLU A 285 -30.58 -2.04 -34.19
C GLU A 285 -31.33 -0.74 -34.00
N ASN A 286 -32.03 -0.58 -32.85
CA ASN A 286 -32.78 0.65 -32.54
C ASN A 286 -31.82 1.87 -32.43
N ALA A 287 -30.66 1.72 -31.84
CA ALA A 287 -29.67 2.79 -31.76
C ALA A 287 -29.17 3.21 -33.18
N ARG A 288 -28.87 2.24 -34.06
CA ARG A 288 -28.51 2.55 -35.46
C ARG A 288 -29.60 3.26 -36.22
N ARG A 289 -30.86 2.81 -36.09
CA ARG A 289 -32.02 3.48 -36.73
C ARG A 289 -32.23 4.91 -36.24
N ALA A 290 -31.98 5.15 -34.95
CA ALA A 290 -32.11 6.47 -34.34
C ALA A 290 -30.87 7.36 -34.51
N GLY A 291 -29.80 6.90 -35.17
CA GLY A 291 -28.52 7.64 -35.26
C GLY A 291 -27.84 7.85 -33.89
N ALA A 292 -28.18 7.04 -32.87
CA ALA A 292 -27.63 7.13 -31.52
C ALA A 292 -26.42 6.22 -31.34
N THR A 293 -25.66 6.43 -30.27
CA THR A 293 -24.52 5.58 -29.91
C THR A 293 -24.97 4.14 -29.63
N VAL A 294 -24.37 3.18 -30.33
CA VAL A 294 -24.66 1.76 -30.16
C VAL A 294 -24.20 1.30 -28.76
N PRO A 295 -25.05 0.59 -27.98
CA PRO A 295 -24.68 0.10 -26.68
C PRO A 295 -23.51 -0.86 -26.74
N HIS A 296 -22.49 -0.62 -25.91
CA HIS A 296 -21.30 -1.49 -25.83
C HIS A 296 -21.62 -2.89 -25.29
N SER A 297 -22.56 -2.99 -24.36
CA SER A 297 -22.95 -4.27 -23.75
C SER A 297 -24.42 -4.25 -23.26
N THR A 298 -24.96 -5.46 -23.11
CA THR A 298 -26.20 -5.71 -22.34
C THR A 298 -25.89 -6.70 -21.23
N ARG A 299 -26.22 -6.33 -19.99
CA ARG A 299 -25.94 -7.14 -18.81
C ARG A 299 -27.14 -7.21 -17.90
N THR A 300 -27.32 -8.37 -17.29
CA THR A 300 -28.33 -8.65 -16.27
C THR A 300 -27.71 -9.44 -15.13
N TYR A 301 -28.36 -9.39 -13.95
CA TYR A 301 -27.87 -10.03 -12.74
C TYR A 301 -28.94 -10.96 -12.21
N HIS A 302 -28.53 -12.18 -11.88
CA HIS A 302 -29.45 -13.25 -11.46
C HIS A 302 -28.85 -14.04 -10.31
N GLU A 303 -29.70 -14.61 -9.49
CA GLU A 303 -29.33 -15.65 -8.56
C GLU A 303 -29.47 -17.01 -9.25
N VAL A 304 -28.50 -17.87 -9.10
CA VAL A 304 -28.50 -19.22 -9.70
C VAL A 304 -28.32 -20.25 -8.62
N ASP A 305 -29.07 -21.38 -8.76
CA ASP A 305 -28.97 -22.50 -7.82
C ASP A 305 -27.70 -23.31 -8.12
N TYR A 306 -26.67 -23.05 -7.33
CA TYR A 306 -25.38 -23.75 -7.42
C TYR A 306 -24.77 -23.95 -6.05
N ARG A 307 -24.26 -25.16 -5.84
CA ARG A 307 -23.49 -25.53 -4.66
C ARG A 307 -22.33 -26.45 -5.06
N ALA A 308 -21.13 -26.11 -4.68
CA ALA A 308 -20.00 -27.04 -4.78
C ALA A 308 -20.06 -28.06 -3.62
N GLY A 309 -19.74 -29.33 -3.92
CA GLY A 309 -19.78 -30.41 -2.92
C GLY A 309 -18.82 -30.22 -1.73
N SER A 310 -17.78 -29.36 -1.90
CA SER A 310 -16.82 -29.03 -0.85
C SER A 310 -17.24 -27.87 0.05
N TRP A 311 -18.32 -27.16 -0.26
CA TRP A 311 -18.74 -26.02 0.54
C TRP A 311 -19.35 -26.44 1.88
N PRO A 312 -19.04 -25.70 2.97
CA PRO A 312 -19.56 -26.04 4.30
C PRO A 312 -21.07 -25.82 4.45
N GLY A 313 -21.68 -25.02 3.57
CA GLY A 313 -23.10 -24.72 3.59
C GLY A 313 -23.65 -24.32 2.23
N PRO A 314 -24.98 -24.10 2.10
CA PRO A 314 -25.58 -23.48 0.95
C PRO A 314 -25.28 -21.96 0.98
N PHE A 315 -24.75 -21.45 -0.12
CA PHE A 315 -24.47 -20.01 -0.27
C PHE A 315 -25.11 -19.49 -1.54
N ARG A 316 -25.48 -18.23 -1.51
CA ARG A 316 -26.03 -17.55 -2.69
C ARG A 316 -24.96 -17.45 -3.77
N THR A 317 -25.31 -17.85 -4.98
CA THR A 317 -24.47 -17.70 -6.16
C THR A 317 -25.11 -16.71 -7.12
N ILE A 318 -24.41 -15.65 -7.44
CA ILE A 318 -24.90 -14.57 -8.29
C ILE A 318 -24.16 -14.62 -9.61
N LEU A 319 -24.93 -14.59 -10.70
CA LEU A 319 -24.48 -14.50 -12.08
C LEU A 319 -24.60 -13.07 -12.59
N LYS A 320 -23.54 -12.54 -13.17
CA LYS A 320 -23.60 -11.45 -14.15
C LYS A 320 -23.59 -12.08 -15.55
N ALA A 321 -24.73 -12.03 -16.25
CA ALA A 321 -24.83 -12.41 -17.63
C ALA A 321 -24.60 -11.16 -18.52
N GLU A 322 -23.50 -11.14 -19.27
CA GLU A 322 -23.13 -10.00 -20.12
C GLU A 322 -22.91 -10.45 -21.56
N VAL A 323 -23.48 -9.70 -22.49
CA VAL A 323 -23.29 -9.85 -23.94
C VAL A 323 -22.72 -8.56 -24.51
N MET A 324 -21.65 -8.70 -25.29
CA MET A 324 -20.94 -7.63 -25.98
C MET A 324 -20.82 -7.97 -27.45
N GLU A 325 -20.36 -7.04 -28.27
CA GLU A 325 -20.07 -7.27 -29.69
C GLU A 325 -19.08 -8.44 -29.91
N LEU A 326 -18.06 -8.54 -29.04
CA LEU A 326 -17.01 -9.56 -29.11
C LEU A 326 -17.38 -10.92 -28.50
N GLY A 327 -18.64 -11.08 -27.99
CA GLY A 327 -19.10 -12.33 -27.39
C GLY A 327 -19.78 -12.18 -26.02
N THR A 328 -19.76 -13.25 -25.26
CA THR A 328 -20.41 -13.33 -23.94
C THR A 328 -19.37 -13.36 -22.80
N ASN A 329 -19.72 -12.75 -21.67
CA ASN A 329 -18.85 -12.68 -20.50
C ASN A 329 -19.66 -12.99 -19.22
N PRO A 330 -20.03 -14.28 -18.98
CA PRO A 330 -20.63 -14.69 -17.72
C PRO A 330 -19.58 -14.62 -16.60
N ARG A 331 -19.98 -14.04 -15.47
CA ARG A 331 -19.15 -13.99 -14.24
C ARG A 331 -20.00 -14.37 -13.05
N PHE A 332 -19.39 -15.05 -12.11
CA PHE A 332 -20.09 -15.53 -10.92
C PHE A 332 -19.41 -15.03 -9.66
N VAL A 333 -20.21 -14.82 -8.62
CA VAL A 333 -19.74 -14.58 -7.25
C VAL A 333 -20.54 -15.45 -6.29
N VAL A 334 -19.89 -15.83 -5.19
CA VAL A 334 -20.54 -16.56 -4.09
C VAL A 334 -20.48 -15.70 -2.84
N THR A 335 -21.55 -15.68 -2.05
CA THR A 335 -21.65 -14.83 -0.86
C THR A 335 -22.53 -15.44 0.22
N SER A 336 -22.23 -15.12 1.48
CA SER A 336 -23.10 -15.36 2.65
C SER A 336 -24.06 -14.19 2.90
N LEU A 337 -23.88 -13.05 2.24
CA LEU A 337 -24.68 -11.84 2.48
C LEU A 337 -26.12 -12.03 2.02
N ASP A 338 -27.05 -11.70 2.90
CA ASP A 338 -28.49 -11.64 2.58
C ASP A 338 -28.89 -10.21 2.20
N LEU A 339 -28.56 -9.83 0.96
CA LEU A 339 -28.93 -8.55 0.37
C LEU A 339 -29.94 -8.76 -0.77
N PRO A 340 -31.01 -7.94 -0.88
CA PRO A 340 -32.14 -8.25 -1.75
C PRO A 340 -31.84 -8.24 -3.25
N SER A 341 -30.88 -7.44 -3.70
CA SER A 341 -30.59 -7.29 -5.13
C SER A 341 -29.30 -7.97 -5.57
N PRO A 342 -29.36 -8.97 -6.46
CA PRO A 342 -28.16 -9.54 -7.10
C PRO A 342 -27.29 -8.51 -7.80
N GLU A 343 -27.89 -7.49 -8.40
CA GLU A 343 -27.16 -6.39 -9.04
C GLU A 343 -26.36 -5.58 -8.03
N CYS A 344 -26.97 -5.19 -6.90
CA CYS A 344 -26.29 -4.46 -5.84
C CYS A 344 -25.10 -5.26 -5.28
N VAL A 345 -25.30 -6.55 -4.99
CA VAL A 345 -24.22 -7.43 -4.49
C VAL A 345 -23.07 -7.49 -5.49
N TYR A 346 -23.37 -7.67 -6.77
CA TYR A 346 -22.32 -7.80 -7.78
C TYR A 346 -21.68 -6.46 -8.13
N ARG A 347 -22.49 -5.46 -8.53
CA ARG A 347 -22.01 -4.17 -9.06
C ARG A 347 -21.42 -3.27 -7.99
N ASP A 348 -22.17 -3.11 -6.88
CA ASP A 348 -21.82 -2.09 -5.89
C ASP A 348 -20.89 -2.64 -4.80
N LEU A 349 -21.00 -3.93 -4.46
CA LEU A 349 -20.16 -4.51 -3.42
C LEU A 349 -18.97 -5.28 -4.00
N TYR A 350 -19.19 -6.25 -4.91
CA TYR A 350 -18.10 -7.08 -5.42
C TYR A 350 -17.14 -6.29 -6.34
N CYS A 351 -17.69 -5.53 -7.30
CA CYS A 351 -16.85 -4.79 -8.25
C CYS A 351 -16.06 -3.66 -7.61
N ALA A 352 -16.47 -3.15 -6.45
CA ALA A 352 -15.70 -2.17 -5.68
C ALA A 352 -14.32 -2.69 -5.24
N ARG A 353 -14.11 -4.03 -5.24
CA ARG A 353 -12.79 -4.67 -5.06
C ARG A 353 -11.71 -4.13 -6.02
N GLY A 354 -12.10 -3.68 -7.21
CA GLY A 354 -11.13 -3.13 -8.17
C GLY A 354 -10.29 -1.95 -7.65
N GLN A 355 -10.65 -1.36 -6.50
CA GLN A 355 -9.82 -0.32 -5.86
C GLN A 355 -8.55 -0.91 -5.22
N ASP A 356 -8.55 -2.17 -4.79
CA ASP A 356 -7.37 -2.81 -4.19
C ASP A 356 -6.21 -2.90 -5.17
N GLU A 357 -6.52 -3.17 -6.44
CA GLU A 357 -5.52 -3.17 -7.50
C GLU A 357 -4.80 -1.82 -7.59
N ASN A 358 -5.51 -0.70 -7.33
CA ASN A 358 -4.90 0.63 -7.31
C ASN A 358 -4.01 0.82 -6.07
N PHE A 359 -4.42 0.31 -4.89
CA PHE A 359 -3.61 0.38 -3.68
C PHE A 359 -2.35 -0.46 -3.82
N ILE A 360 -2.47 -1.68 -4.35
CA ILE A 360 -1.32 -2.54 -4.66
C ILE A 360 -0.38 -1.88 -5.68
N LYS A 361 -0.93 -1.26 -6.74
CA LYS A 361 -0.14 -0.51 -7.73
C LYS A 361 0.63 0.64 -7.10
N MET A 362 0.05 1.39 -6.15
CA MET A 362 0.76 2.44 -5.42
C MET A 362 1.93 1.87 -4.61
N ILE A 363 1.71 0.77 -3.88
CA ILE A 363 2.78 0.12 -3.11
C ILE A 363 3.87 -0.43 -4.04
N LYS A 364 3.48 -1.05 -5.15
CA LYS A 364 4.42 -1.69 -6.08
C LYS A 364 5.16 -0.66 -6.92
N ASN A 365 4.45 0.23 -7.59
CA ASN A 365 5.03 1.11 -8.61
C ASN A 365 5.62 2.39 -8.02
N ASP A 366 4.95 2.98 -7.00
CA ASP A 366 5.40 4.26 -6.42
C ASP A 366 6.36 4.07 -5.25
N LEU A 367 6.26 2.93 -4.54
CA LEU A 367 7.02 2.64 -3.31
C LEU A 367 7.83 1.34 -3.41
N ALA A 368 7.94 0.78 -4.61
CA ALA A 368 8.84 -0.29 -5.02
C ALA A 368 8.82 -1.53 -4.09
N SER A 369 7.62 -2.02 -3.72
CA SER A 369 7.49 -3.19 -2.87
C SER A 369 7.97 -4.49 -3.52
N ASP A 370 8.11 -4.51 -4.84
CA ASP A 370 8.63 -5.62 -5.63
C ASP A 370 10.17 -5.67 -5.70
N ARG A 371 10.87 -4.80 -4.96
CA ARG A 371 12.32 -4.90 -4.76
C ARG A 371 12.71 -5.92 -3.70
N THR A 372 12.18 -7.11 -3.81
CA THR A 372 12.50 -8.26 -2.95
C THR A 372 13.73 -9.00 -3.47
N SER A 373 14.85 -8.30 -3.55
CA SER A 373 16.08 -8.75 -4.21
C SER A 373 17.12 -9.43 -3.29
N ASP A 374 16.78 -9.68 -2.03
CA ASP A 374 17.64 -10.42 -1.11
C ASP A 374 17.56 -11.94 -1.36
N HIS A 375 18.61 -12.68 -1.02
CA HIS A 375 18.58 -14.14 -1.07
C HIS A 375 17.60 -14.71 -0.03
N SER A 376 17.58 -14.12 1.17
CA SER A 376 16.75 -14.57 2.29
C SER A 376 15.29 -14.18 2.11
N PHE A 377 14.39 -15.14 2.24
CA PHE A 377 12.94 -14.91 2.23
C PHE A 377 12.47 -13.97 3.35
N LEU A 378 13.06 -14.10 4.55
CA LEU A 378 12.71 -13.25 5.69
C LEU A 378 13.16 -11.80 5.47
N ALA A 379 14.33 -11.59 4.87
CA ALA A 379 14.79 -10.26 4.51
C ALA A 379 13.85 -9.59 3.49
N ASN A 380 13.37 -10.33 2.49
CA ASN A 380 12.41 -9.85 1.51
C ASN A 380 11.04 -9.52 2.15
N GLN A 381 10.57 -10.31 3.12
CA GLN A 381 9.37 -9.94 3.90
C GLN A 381 9.58 -8.63 4.67
N MET A 382 10.77 -8.39 5.22
CA MET A 382 11.08 -7.13 5.89
C MET A 382 11.04 -5.94 4.92
N ARG A 383 11.62 -6.09 3.72
CA ARG A 383 11.57 -5.07 2.65
C ARG A 383 10.14 -4.74 2.24
N LEU A 384 9.30 -5.77 2.04
CA LEU A 384 7.88 -5.59 1.78
C LEU A 384 7.22 -4.74 2.87
N PHE A 385 7.52 -5.00 4.14
CA PHE A 385 6.97 -4.24 5.25
C PHE A 385 7.43 -2.78 5.26
N PHE A 386 8.65 -2.47 4.87
CA PHE A 386 9.11 -1.08 4.76
C PHE A 386 8.35 -0.31 3.68
N SER A 387 8.10 -0.92 2.52
CA SER A 387 7.28 -0.31 1.47
C SER A 387 5.82 -0.14 1.91
N CYS A 388 5.25 -1.13 2.61
CA CYS A 388 3.92 -1.02 3.21
C CYS A 388 3.85 0.10 4.27
N ALA A 389 4.88 0.26 5.08
CA ALA A 389 4.95 1.35 6.06
C ALA A 389 5.03 2.73 5.38
N ALA A 390 5.80 2.85 4.30
CA ALA A 390 5.81 4.05 3.47
C ALA A 390 4.43 4.35 2.89
N TYR A 391 3.69 3.33 2.43
CA TYR A 391 2.31 3.49 1.97
C TYR A 391 1.38 4.01 3.08
N VAL A 392 1.48 3.47 4.30
CA VAL A 392 0.67 3.93 5.44
C VAL A 392 0.91 5.41 5.71
N LEU A 393 2.17 5.86 5.70
CA LEU A 393 2.48 7.29 5.89
C LEU A 393 1.89 8.16 4.76
N HIS A 394 2.00 7.73 3.50
CA HIS A 394 1.38 8.42 2.37
C HIS A 394 -0.15 8.42 2.44
N GLN A 395 -0.75 7.31 2.86
CA GLN A 395 -2.19 7.18 2.98
C GLN A 395 -2.74 8.14 4.04
N VAL A 396 -2.14 8.19 5.25
CA VAL A 396 -2.52 9.12 6.32
C VAL A 396 -2.26 10.57 5.91
N LEU A 397 -1.10 10.86 5.31
CA LEU A 397 -0.83 12.20 4.79
C LEU A 397 -1.93 12.67 3.83
N ARG A 398 -2.38 11.80 2.96
CA ARG A 398 -3.37 12.10 1.94
C ARG A 398 -4.78 12.22 2.50
N SER A 399 -5.23 11.24 3.32
CA SER A 399 -6.60 11.19 3.85
C SER A 399 -6.88 12.24 4.92
N ASP A 400 -5.89 12.56 5.76
CA ASP A 400 -6.10 13.35 6.97
C ASP A 400 -5.50 14.75 6.85
N ILE A 401 -4.27 14.84 6.35
CA ILE A 401 -3.53 16.10 6.30
C ILE A 401 -3.84 16.88 5.02
N LEU A 402 -3.85 16.21 3.87
CA LEU A 402 -4.12 16.82 2.57
C LEU A 402 -5.62 16.81 2.20
N ALA A 403 -6.49 16.31 3.08
CA ALA A 403 -7.94 16.33 2.86
C ALA A 403 -8.44 17.74 2.55
N GLY A 404 -9.24 17.87 1.48
CA GLY A 404 -9.77 19.15 1.02
C GLY A 404 -8.78 20.01 0.23
N THR A 405 -7.57 19.54 -0.02
CA THR A 405 -6.58 20.22 -0.88
C THR A 405 -6.52 19.60 -2.28
N GLU A 406 -5.81 20.25 -3.19
CA GLU A 406 -5.55 19.76 -4.55
C GLU A 406 -4.78 18.43 -4.62
N LEU A 407 -4.10 18.02 -3.54
CA LEU A 407 -3.35 16.78 -3.44
C LEU A 407 -4.08 15.67 -2.65
N ALA A 408 -5.31 15.88 -2.22
CA ALA A 408 -6.08 14.91 -1.43
C ALA A 408 -6.20 13.53 -2.11
N ASN A 409 -6.33 13.50 -3.44
CA ASN A 409 -6.46 12.28 -4.23
C ASN A 409 -5.20 11.95 -5.05
N ALA A 410 -4.08 12.63 -4.78
CA ALA A 410 -2.85 12.43 -5.53
C ALA A 410 -2.23 11.06 -5.21
N GLN A 411 -1.59 10.44 -6.21
CA GLN A 411 -0.78 9.24 -6.00
C GLN A 411 0.50 9.57 -5.24
N PRO A 412 1.14 8.59 -4.54
CA PRO A 412 2.39 8.81 -3.84
C PRO A 412 3.46 9.48 -4.70
N SER A 413 3.66 9.02 -5.94
CA SER A 413 4.59 9.63 -6.90
C SER A 413 4.34 11.12 -7.14
N THR A 414 3.07 11.54 -7.23
CA THR A 414 2.71 12.96 -7.39
C THR A 414 3.01 13.76 -6.13
N VAL A 415 2.71 13.21 -4.95
CA VAL A 415 3.03 13.84 -3.66
C VAL A 415 4.54 13.99 -3.50
N ILE A 416 5.31 12.96 -3.84
CA ILE A 416 6.78 12.99 -3.80
C ILE A 416 7.31 14.13 -4.68
N ILE A 417 6.92 14.19 -5.94
CA ILE A 417 7.44 15.19 -6.88
C ILE A 417 7.01 16.60 -6.48
N LYS A 418 5.75 16.80 -6.10
CA LYS A 418 5.22 18.15 -5.84
C LYS A 418 5.52 18.67 -4.44
N LEU A 419 5.50 17.80 -3.42
CA LEU A 419 5.55 18.23 -2.03
C LEU A 419 6.85 17.84 -1.33
N PHE A 420 7.44 16.66 -1.65
CA PHE A 420 8.64 16.19 -0.97
C PHE A 420 9.93 16.68 -1.65
N LYS A 421 9.99 16.68 -2.97
CA LYS A 421 11.17 17.09 -3.74
C LYS A 421 11.25 18.62 -3.85
N LEU A 422 11.53 19.27 -2.72
CA LEU A 422 11.75 20.71 -2.62
C LEU A 422 13.17 20.99 -2.18
N ALA A 423 13.87 21.87 -2.92
CA ALA A 423 15.19 22.31 -2.56
C ALA A 423 15.15 23.19 -1.30
N VAL A 424 15.95 22.85 -0.30
CA VAL A 424 16.02 23.55 0.99
C VAL A 424 17.46 23.78 1.37
N ARG A 425 17.83 25.03 1.64
CA ARG A 425 19.11 25.35 2.28
C ARG A 425 18.95 25.32 3.80
N VAL A 426 19.79 24.55 4.46
CA VAL A 426 19.78 24.35 5.91
C VAL A 426 20.89 25.17 6.55
N VAL A 427 20.55 26.00 7.53
CA VAL A 427 21.50 26.76 8.34
C VAL A 427 21.30 26.42 9.80
N GLN A 428 22.35 25.88 10.43
CA GLN A 428 22.33 25.51 11.84
C GLN A 428 23.04 26.58 12.67
N TYR A 429 22.33 27.05 13.69
CA TYR A 429 22.85 27.93 14.74
C TYR A 429 23.06 27.11 16.02
N LYS A 430 23.52 27.76 17.07
CA LYS A 430 23.76 27.11 18.38
C LYS A 430 22.46 26.54 18.98
N ASP A 431 21.35 27.24 18.84
CA ASP A 431 20.06 27.00 19.50
C ASP A 431 18.91 26.72 18.52
N ARG A 432 19.12 26.88 17.21
CA ARG A 432 18.06 26.74 16.21
C ARG A 432 18.59 26.29 14.85
N VAL A 433 17.69 25.72 14.06
CA VAL A 433 17.91 25.44 12.64
C VAL A 433 16.94 26.29 11.82
N ARG A 434 17.45 26.92 10.76
CA ARG A 434 16.61 27.67 9.82
C ARG A 434 16.62 26.97 8.47
N LEU A 435 15.42 26.72 7.95
CA LEU A 435 15.18 26.15 6.63
C LEU A 435 14.81 27.26 5.66
N HIS A 436 15.60 27.44 4.60
CA HIS A 436 15.34 28.40 3.54
C HIS A 436 14.76 27.66 2.33
N LEU A 437 13.47 27.84 2.10
CA LEU A 437 12.75 27.29 0.95
C LEU A 437 12.76 28.29 -0.22
N PRO A 438 12.55 27.83 -1.47
CA PRO A 438 12.48 28.71 -2.64
C PRO A 438 11.40 29.78 -2.48
N SER A 439 11.77 31.04 -2.70
CA SER A 439 10.82 32.17 -2.65
C SER A 439 9.74 32.08 -3.73
N SER A 440 10.02 31.38 -4.83
CA SER A 440 9.10 31.15 -5.96
C SER A 440 8.25 29.88 -5.80
N CYS A 441 8.30 29.16 -4.64
CA CYS A 441 7.54 27.93 -4.45
C CYS A 441 6.03 28.18 -4.62
N PRO A 442 5.36 27.49 -5.56
CA PRO A 442 3.92 27.70 -5.81
C PRO A 442 3.04 27.11 -4.68
N LEU A 443 3.57 26.17 -3.90
CA LEU A 443 2.84 25.46 -2.87
C LEU A 443 2.97 26.07 -1.46
N LYS A 444 3.31 27.36 -1.34
CA LYS A 444 3.51 28.00 -0.01
C LYS A 444 2.30 27.85 0.91
N ALA A 445 1.09 28.07 0.39
CA ALA A 445 -0.14 27.95 1.18
C ALA A 445 -0.38 26.51 1.64
N LEU A 446 -0.15 25.53 0.75
CA LEU A 446 -0.26 24.11 1.07
C LEU A 446 0.76 23.69 2.12
N LEU A 447 2.04 24.08 1.98
CA LEU A 447 3.08 23.79 2.96
C LEU A 447 2.76 24.37 4.33
N LYS A 448 2.21 25.59 4.39
CA LYS A 448 1.76 26.19 5.65
C LYS A 448 0.62 25.37 6.27
N HIS A 449 -0.40 25.02 5.50
CA HIS A 449 -1.50 24.16 5.95
C HIS A 449 -1.01 22.81 6.49
N VAL A 450 -0.14 22.13 5.74
CA VAL A 450 0.44 20.83 6.15
C VAL A 450 1.22 20.98 7.47
N THR A 451 2.04 22.03 7.58
CA THR A 451 2.84 22.28 8.78
C THR A 451 1.94 22.58 10.00
N GLU A 452 0.90 23.37 9.82
CA GLU A 452 -0.07 23.68 10.88
C GLU A 452 -0.78 22.42 11.37
N LYS A 453 -1.29 21.59 10.45
CA LYS A 453 -1.94 20.32 10.81
C LYS A 453 -1.01 19.31 11.49
N LEU A 454 0.25 19.22 11.06
CA LEU A 454 1.19 18.22 11.59
C LEU A 454 1.80 18.60 12.93
N PHE A 455 2.04 19.87 13.18
CA PHE A 455 2.88 20.29 14.31
C PHE A 455 2.22 21.23 15.30
N PHE A 456 1.10 21.87 14.94
CA PHE A 456 0.43 22.87 15.78
C PHE A 456 -1.04 22.58 16.07
N ALA A 457 -1.67 21.64 15.37
CA ALA A 457 -2.98 21.13 15.78
C ALA A 457 -2.86 20.29 17.05
N PRO A 458 -3.84 20.31 17.98
CA PRO A 458 -3.84 19.39 19.11
C PRO A 458 -3.79 17.95 18.56
N SER A 459 -2.89 17.14 19.12
CA SER A 459 -2.72 15.75 18.69
C SER A 459 -4.04 15.00 18.84
N ILE A 460 -4.44 14.29 17.79
CA ILE A 460 -5.67 13.46 17.76
C ILE A 460 -5.64 12.41 18.89
N LEU A 461 -4.47 12.05 19.40
CA LEU A 461 -4.28 11.07 20.49
C LEU A 461 -4.54 11.61 21.91
N THR A 462 -4.83 12.90 22.12
CA THR A 462 -5.09 13.47 23.44
C THR A 462 -6.56 13.76 23.74
N ALA A 463 -7.47 13.38 22.83
CA ALA A 463 -8.91 13.61 22.99
C ALA A 463 -9.66 12.45 23.68
N SER A 464 -8.95 11.44 24.19
CA SER A 464 -9.53 10.34 24.98
C SER A 464 -8.84 10.29 26.34
N GLY A 465 -9.22 11.22 27.25
CA GLY A 465 -9.02 11.13 28.68
C GLY A 465 -10.28 10.62 29.33
#